data_d8c4d92db32375e2d4431e0a9add37ef
#
_entry.id   d8c4d92db32375e2d4431e0a9add37ef
#
_cell.length_a   1.000
_cell.length_b   1.000
_cell.length_c   1.000
_cell.angle_alpha   90.00
_cell.angle_beta   90.00
_cell.angle_gamma   90.00
#
_symmetry.space_group_name_H-M   'P 1'
#
loop_
_entity.id
_entity.type
_entity.pdbx_description
1 polymer ?
#
loop_
_entity_poly.entity_id
_entity_poly.type
_entity_poly.pdbx_seq_one_letter_code
_entity_poly.pdbx_strand_id
1 'polypeptide(L)'
;MGWKSLLIEAPVWMFGRFHRPRFDPHRDTPREILVLRPNDFGELLTTTPLFEALRARFPTTRLIAGVGSWGRPILENNPFVDEIVEIDAPWNNKLVEDRSHGNVLRFLWKSPQVAALRAHDGFDVGIDVLGSYMGALLMMRTGVRYRIGVRGYRGGWSGCQSYIEFAARQCGRAALAQGELLGATVLPEARPQLFLTDDERATAAQLWNAGNVPGRRTVRLIVGVGAGVPTKAWDARQVGAALAQIAQTLERNGDACDIVIVGSEADRTRAAEAIAAAGPRVPVRSLAGQVPMRIMFALTEEAGVVLTNSSMLLHVAAAFRRPTVAVLGGSVTRPDRHDAIWGYPPPYRSVSPEQYVAGEHARNWPGVERVVQAVVQALGTQRAQVGAAA
;
A
#
# COMPACT_ATOMS: atom_id res chain seq x y z
N MET A 1 -22.83 3.48 20.48
CA MET A 1 -22.84 2.24 19.68
C MET A 1 -24.26 2.08 19.13
N GLY A 2 -24.43 2.05 17.79
CA GLY A 2 -25.78 1.88 17.21
C GLY A 2 -26.24 0.42 17.32
N TRP A 3 -27.56 0.19 17.35
CA TRP A 3 -28.16 -1.15 17.47
C TRP A 3 -27.64 -2.16 16.42
N LYS A 4 -27.28 -1.69 15.20
CA LYS A 4 -26.66 -2.52 14.15
C LYS A 4 -25.29 -3.07 14.56
N SER A 5 -24.52 -2.34 15.32
CA SER A 5 -23.22 -2.77 15.88
C SER A 5 -23.42 -3.88 16.92
N LEU A 6 -24.46 -3.78 17.75
CA LEU A 6 -24.76 -4.80 18.77
C LEU A 6 -25.14 -6.14 18.14
N LEU A 7 -25.86 -6.13 17.00
CA LEU A 7 -26.24 -7.37 16.29
C LEU A 7 -25.03 -8.13 15.73
N ILE A 8 -23.94 -7.44 15.39
CA ILE A 8 -22.69 -8.05 14.92
C ILE A 8 -21.82 -8.47 16.10
N GLU A 9 -21.69 -7.63 17.10
CA GLU A 9 -20.79 -7.88 18.22
C GLU A 9 -21.28 -8.96 19.19
N ALA A 10 -22.58 -9.10 19.40
CA ALA A 10 -23.11 -10.09 20.33
C ALA A 10 -22.78 -11.55 19.95
N PRO A 11 -22.99 -12.00 18.68
CA PRO A 11 -22.56 -13.32 18.25
C PRO A 11 -21.04 -13.49 18.31
N VAL A 12 -20.27 -12.48 17.88
CA VAL A 12 -18.80 -12.54 17.88
C VAL A 12 -18.28 -12.64 19.31
N TRP A 13 -18.85 -11.87 20.25
CA TRP A 13 -18.52 -11.94 21.66
C TRP A 13 -18.83 -13.32 22.27
N MET A 14 -20.01 -13.87 21.94
CA MET A 14 -20.43 -15.20 22.41
C MET A 14 -19.47 -16.28 21.90
N PHE A 15 -19.20 -16.30 20.61
CA PHE A 15 -18.22 -17.24 20.02
C PHE A 15 -16.80 -17.02 20.61
N GLY A 16 -16.35 -15.78 20.76
CA GLY A 16 -15.07 -15.44 21.35
C GLY A 16 -14.93 -15.92 22.80
N ARG A 17 -16.04 -15.95 23.57
CA ARG A 17 -16.05 -16.42 24.95
C ARG A 17 -15.86 -17.94 25.05
N PHE A 18 -16.42 -18.73 24.14
CA PHE A 18 -16.21 -20.18 24.07
C PHE A 18 -14.83 -20.56 23.55
N HIS A 19 -14.20 -19.69 22.74
CA HIS A 19 -12.84 -19.87 22.21
C HIS A 19 -11.83 -19.04 23.00
N ARG A 20 -11.96 -18.99 24.32
CA ARG A 20 -10.99 -18.29 25.18
C ARG A 20 -9.70 -19.09 25.25
N PRO A 21 -8.61 -18.55 24.77
CA PRO A 21 -7.32 -19.22 24.83
C PRO A 21 -6.69 -19.06 26.22
N ARG A 22 -5.80 -20.00 26.54
CA ARG A 22 -4.92 -19.93 27.70
C ARG A 22 -3.52 -19.46 27.27
N PHE A 23 -3.44 -18.30 26.65
CA PHE A 23 -2.16 -17.71 26.25
C PHE A 23 -2.13 -16.23 26.62
N ASP A 24 -1.05 -15.80 27.26
CA ASP A 24 -0.82 -14.42 27.67
C ASP A 24 0.51 -13.94 27.04
N PRO A 25 0.46 -13.11 25.97
CA PRO A 25 1.67 -12.64 25.28
C PRO A 25 2.55 -11.71 26.13
N HIS A 26 2.07 -11.27 27.30
CA HIS A 26 2.85 -10.46 28.23
C HIS A 26 3.69 -11.30 29.19
N ARG A 27 3.38 -12.60 29.31
CA ARG A 27 4.08 -13.56 30.17
C ARG A 27 4.83 -14.61 29.34
N ASP A 28 4.25 -15.03 28.23
CA ASP A 28 4.74 -16.13 27.41
C ASP A 28 5.25 -15.59 26.06
N THR A 29 6.35 -16.14 25.56
CA THR A 29 6.81 -15.85 24.20
C THR A 29 5.98 -16.66 23.20
N PRO A 30 5.31 -16.03 22.23
CA PRO A 30 4.53 -16.76 21.23
C PRO A 30 5.46 -17.58 20.32
N ARG A 31 5.05 -18.81 19.99
CA ARG A 31 5.73 -19.64 18.98
C ARG A 31 5.41 -19.18 17.57
N GLU A 32 4.14 -18.84 17.32
CA GLU A 32 3.64 -18.41 16.03
C GLU A 32 2.72 -17.18 16.17
N ILE A 33 2.94 -16.18 15.32
CA ILE A 33 2.09 -15.01 15.19
C ILE A 33 1.55 -14.95 13.77
N LEU A 34 0.22 -14.93 13.61
CA LEU A 34 -0.47 -14.73 12.35
C LEU A 34 -0.85 -13.26 12.19
N VAL A 35 -0.37 -12.60 11.14
CA VAL A 35 -0.77 -11.23 10.76
C VAL A 35 -1.66 -11.30 9.53
N LEU A 36 -2.93 -10.92 9.68
CA LEU A 36 -3.92 -10.95 8.60
C LEU A 36 -4.04 -9.59 7.92
N ARG A 37 -3.77 -9.54 6.62
CA ARG A 37 -4.03 -8.38 5.75
C ARG A 37 -4.44 -8.81 4.33
N PRO A 38 -5.59 -9.49 4.15
CA PRO A 38 -6.04 -10.03 2.88
C PRO A 38 -6.80 -8.99 2.02
N ASN A 39 -6.43 -7.71 2.07
CA ASN A 39 -7.13 -6.61 1.41
C ASN A 39 -6.37 -6.07 0.19
N ASP A 40 -6.28 -4.76 0.05
CA ASP A 40 -5.67 -4.09 -1.10
C ASP A 40 -4.12 -4.03 -1.01
N PHE A 41 -3.44 -3.88 -2.15
CA PHE A 41 -1.97 -3.78 -2.26
C PHE A 41 -1.37 -2.67 -1.38
N GLY A 42 -1.91 -1.45 -1.47
CA GLY A 42 -1.40 -0.30 -0.70
C GLY A 42 -1.56 -0.51 0.80
N GLU A 43 -2.64 -1.15 1.21
CA GLU A 43 -2.90 -1.46 2.61
C GLU A 43 -1.94 -2.53 3.16
N LEU A 44 -1.56 -3.52 2.34
CA LEU A 44 -0.53 -4.49 2.73
C LEU A 44 0.84 -3.82 2.83
N LEU A 45 1.20 -2.96 1.88
CA LEU A 45 2.44 -2.18 1.93
C LEU A 45 2.54 -1.39 3.24
N THR A 46 1.48 -0.69 3.65
CA THR A 46 1.48 0.07 4.91
C THR A 46 1.55 -0.81 6.15
N THR A 47 1.31 -2.11 6.03
CA THR A 47 1.41 -3.08 7.14
C THR A 47 2.84 -3.61 7.33
N THR A 48 3.70 -3.53 6.32
CA THR A 48 5.04 -4.15 6.37
C THR A 48 5.91 -3.71 7.54
N PRO A 49 5.87 -2.46 8.06
CA PRO A 49 6.65 -2.08 9.26
C PRO A 49 6.27 -2.87 10.52
N LEU A 50 5.05 -3.40 10.60
CA LEU A 50 4.61 -4.22 11.72
C LEU A 50 5.44 -5.51 11.84
N PHE A 51 5.82 -6.13 10.71
CA PHE A 51 6.62 -7.35 10.74
C PHE A 51 8.02 -7.10 11.33
N GLU A 52 8.67 -5.97 10.99
CA GLU A 52 9.94 -5.57 11.59
C GLU A 52 9.80 -5.37 13.11
N ALA A 53 8.78 -4.63 13.54
CA ALA A 53 8.54 -4.36 14.95
C ALA A 53 8.26 -5.67 15.75
N LEU A 54 7.51 -6.59 15.17
CA LEU A 54 7.24 -7.91 15.77
C LEU A 54 8.49 -8.77 15.80
N ARG A 55 9.31 -8.79 14.75
CA ARG A 55 10.57 -9.54 14.69
C ARG A 55 11.57 -9.02 15.73
N ALA A 56 11.68 -7.70 15.88
CA ALA A 56 12.55 -7.08 16.89
C ALA A 56 12.11 -7.48 18.32
N ARG A 57 10.79 -7.55 18.57
CA ARG A 57 10.25 -7.94 19.88
C ARG A 57 10.34 -9.45 20.14
N PHE A 58 10.14 -10.25 19.10
CA PHE A 58 10.06 -11.71 19.18
C PHE A 58 11.02 -12.35 18.16
N PRO A 59 12.33 -12.37 18.42
CA PRO A 59 13.32 -12.79 17.44
C PRO A 59 13.21 -14.27 17.01
N THR A 60 12.72 -15.13 17.87
CA THR A 60 12.59 -16.58 17.64
C THR A 60 11.18 -17.04 17.25
N THR A 61 10.21 -16.12 17.29
CA THR A 61 8.80 -16.42 16.95
C THR A 61 8.66 -16.54 15.43
N ARG A 62 7.89 -17.52 14.98
CA ARG A 62 7.54 -17.66 13.58
C ARG A 62 6.46 -16.66 13.21
N LEU A 63 6.76 -15.74 12.29
CA LEU A 63 5.86 -14.71 11.80
C LEU A 63 5.23 -15.14 10.48
N ILE A 64 3.92 -15.36 10.47
CA ILE A 64 3.14 -15.80 9.33
C ILE A 64 2.27 -14.66 8.83
N ALA A 65 2.41 -14.33 7.53
CA ALA A 65 1.60 -13.32 6.87
C ALA A 65 0.44 -13.97 6.12
N GLY A 66 -0.79 -13.73 6.58
CA GLY A 66 -2.02 -14.13 5.89
C GLY A 66 -2.50 -13.02 4.96
N VAL A 67 -2.26 -13.16 3.65
CA VAL A 67 -2.51 -12.12 2.64
C VAL A 67 -3.23 -12.72 1.43
N GLY A 68 -3.86 -11.89 0.60
CA GLY A 68 -4.37 -12.38 -0.68
C GLY A 68 -3.25 -12.88 -1.59
N SER A 69 -3.53 -13.79 -2.51
CA SER A 69 -2.57 -14.36 -3.46
C SER A 69 -1.76 -13.29 -4.20
N TRP A 70 -2.38 -12.16 -4.52
CA TRP A 70 -1.78 -10.97 -5.11
C TRP A 70 -0.73 -10.27 -4.20
N GLY A 71 -0.77 -10.52 -2.89
CA GLY A 71 0.11 -9.87 -1.91
C GLY A 71 1.50 -10.50 -1.80
N ARG A 72 1.68 -11.72 -2.29
CA ARG A 72 2.97 -12.44 -2.24
C ARG A 72 4.15 -11.60 -2.76
N PRO A 73 4.07 -10.94 -3.95
CA PRO A 73 5.19 -10.13 -4.47
C PRO A 73 5.61 -8.97 -3.56
N ILE A 74 4.72 -8.48 -2.69
CA ILE A 74 5.03 -7.41 -1.73
C ILE A 74 5.90 -7.92 -0.58
N LEU A 75 5.65 -9.14 -0.13
CA LEU A 75 6.32 -9.72 1.03
C LEU A 75 7.49 -10.64 0.66
N GLU A 76 7.68 -10.91 -0.62
CA GLU A 76 8.78 -11.75 -1.10
C GLU A 76 10.13 -11.15 -0.69
N ASN A 77 11.03 -12.00 -0.20
CA ASN A 77 12.33 -11.66 0.36
C ASN A 77 12.27 -10.76 1.63
N ASN A 78 11.11 -10.62 2.26
CA ASN A 78 11.02 -9.88 3.52
C ASN A 78 11.68 -10.69 4.65
N PRO A 79 12.80 -10.21 5.25
CA PRO A 79 13.55 -10.98 6.25
C PRO A 79 12.82 -11.12 7.58
N PHE A 80 11.72 -10.40 7.76
CA PHE A 80 10.93 -10.42 8.98
C PHE A 80 9.76 -11.40 8.93
N VAL A 81 9.47 -11.98 7.76
CA VAL A 81 8.35 -12.90 7.53
C VAL A 81 8.89 -14.30 7.25
N ASP A 82 8.49 -15.28 8.04
CA ASP A 82 8.94 -16.68 7.86
C ASP A 82 8.05 -17.43 6.86
N GLU A 83 6.78 -17.07 6.77
CA GLU A 83 5.83 -17.74 5.89
C GLU A 83 4.76 -16.78 5.36
N ILE A 84 4.37 -16.97 4.10
CA ILE A 84 3.27 -16.26 3.45
C ILE A 84 2.18 -17.29 3.14
N VAL A 85 1.02 -17.15 3.78
CA VAL A 85 -0.17 -17.96 3.53
C VAL A 85 -1.18 -17.15 2.72
N GLU A 86 -1.61 -17.71 1.61
CA GLU A 86 -2.58 -17.05 0.73
C GLU A 86 -3.99 -17.19 1.26
N ILE A 87 -4.68 -16.07 1.39
CA ILE A 87 -6.05 -15.95 1.91
C ILE A 87 -6.83 -14.99 1.03
N ASP A 88 -7.48 -15.51 0.01
CA ASP A 88 -8.32 -14.73 -0.90
C ASP A 88 -9.71 -14.50 -0.30
N ALA A 89 -9.68 -13.87 0.87
CA ALA A 89 -10.89 -13.60 1.66
C ALA A 89 -11.88 -12.73 0.87
N PRO A 90 -13.17 -13.16 0.75
CA PRO A 90 -14.13 -12.41 -0.06
C PRO A 90 -14.68 -11.15 0.61
N TRP A 91 -14.34 -10.87 1.86
CA TRP A 91 -14.77 -9.64 2.54
C TRP A 91 -13.72 -8.54 2.42
N ASN A 92 -14.19 -7.32 2.21
CA ASN A 92 -13.35 -6.12 2.12
C ASN A 92 -12.20 -6.23 1.11
N ASN A 93 -12.33 -7.09 0.11
CA ASN A 93 -11.33 -7.37 -0.91
C ASN A 93 -11.92 -7.04 -2.29
N LYS A 94 -11.31 -6.06 -2.99
CA LYS A 94 -11.77 -5.62 -4.31
C LYS A 94 -11.36 -6.59 -5.42
N LEU A 95 -10.40 -7.45 -5.15
CA LEU A 95 -9.85 -8.40 -6.11
C LEU A 95 -10.65 -9.72 -6.16
N VAL A 96 -11.60 -9.91 -5.23
CA VAL A 96 -12.54 -11.03 -5.25
C VAL A 96 -13.89 -10.55 -5.79
N GLU A 97 -14.38 -11.18 -6.86
CA GLU A 97 -15.63 -10.80 -7.53
C GLU A 97 -16.85 -11.10 -6.66
N ASP A 98 -17.02 -12.36 -6.26
CA ASP A 98 -18.16 -12.78 -5.41
C ASP A 98 -17.89 -12.48 -3.94
N ARG A 99 -18.50 -11.41 -3.45
CA ARG A 99 -18.44 -10.94 -2.05
C ARG A 99 -19.74 -11.18 -1.30
N SER A 100 -20.61 -12.05 -1.82
CA SER A 100 -21.88 -12.42 -1.19
C SER A 100 -21.66 -13.07 0.18
N HIS A 101 -22.63 -12.91 1.08
CA HIS A 101 -22.59 -13.55 2.40
C HIS A 101 -22.47 -15.08 2.30
N GLY A 102 -23.10 -15.69 1.29
CA GLY A 102 -22.99 -17.12 1.03
C GLY A 102 -21.56 -17.55 0.70
N ASN A 103 -20.85 -16.77 -0.15
CA ASN A 103 -19.46 -17.04 -0.48
C ASN A 103 -18.53 -16.82 0.72
N VAL A 104 -18.77 -15.78 1.52
CA VAL A 104 -18.02 -15.54 2.76
C VAL A 104 -18.14 -16.72 3.73
N LEU A 105 -19.34 -17.24 3.95
CA LEU A 105 -19.56 -18.42 4.80
C LEU A 105 -18.90 -19.66 4.20
N ARG A 106 -19.05 -19.88 2.89
CA ARG A 106 -18.39 -20.98 2.20
C ARG A 106 -16.87 -20.92 2.36
N PHE A 107 -16.29 -19.73 2.19
CA PHE A 107 -14.86 -19.50 2.38
C PHE A 107 -14.42 -19.89 3.79
N LEU A 108 -15.06 -19.37 4.82
CA LEU A 108 -14.70 -19.63 6.22
C LEU A 108 -14.78 -21.13 6.59
N TRP A 109 -15.71 -21.87 6.00
CA TRP A 109 -15.95 -23.27 6.40
C TRP A 109 -15.39 -24.32 5.45
N LYS A 110 -15.24 -24.02 4.17
CA LYS A 110 -14.89 -24.99 3.12
C LYS A 110 -13.66 -24.63 2.30
N SER A 111 -13.07 -23.44 2.47
CA SER A 111 -11.89 -23.05 1.70
C SER A 111 -10.66 -23.89 2.07
N PRO A 112 -9.92 -24.42 1.08
CA PRO A 112 -8.63 -25.05 1.32
C PRO A 112 -7.61 -24.09 1.95
N GLN A 113 -7.68 -22.79 1.67
CA GLN A 113 -6.82 -21.77 2.28
C GLN A 113 -7.07 -21.66 3.80
N VAL A 114 -8.32 -21.71 4.25
CA VAL A 114 -8.66 -21.78 5.69
C VAL A 114 -8.27 -23.11 6.29
N ALA A 115 -8.40 -24.20 5.54
CA ALA A 115 -7.93 -25.52 5.99
C ALA A 115 -6.41 -25.56 6.16
N ALA A 116 -5.65 -24.91 5.28
CA ALA A 116 -4.20 -24.77 5.41
C ALA A 116 -3.80 -24.02 6.68
N LEU A 117 -4.47 -22.89 7.00
CA LEU A 117 -4.26 -22.21 8.29
C LEU A 117 -4.58 -23.09 9.50
N ARG A 118 -5.57 -23.97 9.40
CA ARG A 118 -5.93 -24.89 10.49
C ARG A 118 -4.98 -26.07 10.63
N ALA A 119 -4.17 -26.34 9.61
CA ALA A 119 -3.14 -27.37 9.68
C ALA A 119 -1.94 -26.95 10.56
N HIS A 120 -1.79 -25.65 10.84
CA HIS A 120 -0.93 -25.19 11.92
C HIS A 120 -1.52 -25.69 13.27
N ASP A 121 -0.69 -25.99 14.24
CA ASP A 121 -1.10 -26.45 15.58
C ASP A 121 -1.67 -25.30 16.45
N GLY A 122 -2.39 -24.39 15.80
CA GLY A 122 -2.95 -23.16 16.35
C GLY A 122 -1.90 -22.05 16.53
N PHE A 123 -2.30 -20.85 16.24
CA PHE A 123 -1.45 -19.66 16.41
C PHE A 123 -1.57 -19.14 17.84
N ASP A 124 -0.46 -18.82 18.49
CA ASP A 124 -0.49 -18.25 19.84
C ASP A 124 -1.08 -16.83 19.81
N VAL A 125 -0.73 -16.02 18.78
CA VAL A 125 -1.26 -14.69 18.56
C VAL A 125 -1.76 -14.53 17.12
N GLY A 126 -2.86 -13.80 16.94
CA GLY A 126 -3.34 -13.37 15.64
C GLY A 126 -3.71 -11.89 15.65
N ILE A 127 -3.31 -11.19 14.60
CA ILE A 127 -3.56 -9.76 14.40
C ILE A 127 -4.39 -9.59 13.14
N ASP A 128 -5.65 -9.15 13.26
CA ASP A 128 -6.40 -8.64 12.11
C ASP A 128 -6.15 -7.13 11.98
N VAL A 129 -5.23 -6.78 11.06
CA VAL A 129 -4.80 -5.38 10.88
C VAL A 129 -5.93 -4.49 10.39
N LEU A 130 -6.88 -5.01 9.61
CA LEU A 130 -8.06 -4.27 9.21
C LEU A 130 -9.04 -4.08 10.39
N GLY A 131 -9.21 -5.11 11.21
CA GLY A 131 -10.20 -5.14 12.28
C GLY A 131 -11.62 -5.32 11.74
N SER A 132 -11.99 -6.55 11.43
CA SER A 132 -13.32 -6.89 10.93
C SER A 132 -13.92 -8.09 11.66
N TYR A 133 -15.26 -8.15 11.73
CA TYR A 133 -15.92 -9.29 12.35
C TYR A 133 -15.61 -10.63 11.62
N MET A 134 -15.39 -10.58 10.30
CA MET A 134 -14.98 -11.77 9.54
C MET A 134 -13.53 -12.17 9.81
N GLY A 135 -12.63 -11.22 9.99
CA GLY A 135 -11.26 -11.48 10.43
C GLY A 135 -11.23 -12.10 11.83
N ALA A 136 -12.03 -11.58 12.76
CA ALA A 136 -12.18 -12.16 14.08
C ALA A 136 -12.71 -13.60 14.03
N LEU A 137 -13.73 -13.88 13.21
CA LEU A 137 -14.27 -15.23 13.00
C LEU A 137 -13.23 -16.16 12.34
N LEU A 138 -12.46 -15.68 11.38
CA LEU A 138 -11.37 -16.44 10.77
C LEU A 138 -10.33 -16.82 11.82
N MET A 139 -9.88 -15.89 12.64
CA MET A 139 -8.93 -16.16 13.72
C MET A 139 -9.46 -17.19 14.73
N MET A 140 -10.74 -17.08 15.12
CA MET A 140 -11.36 -18.10 15.98
C MET A 140 -11.43 -19.47 15.30
N ARG A 141 -11.82 -19.50 14.01
CA ARG A 141 -11.95 -20.72 13.23
C ARG A 141 -10.62 -21.44 13.02
N THR A 142 -9.51 -20.69 12.96
CA THR A 142 -8.15 -21.22 12.77
C THR A 142 -7.41 -21.49 14.09
N GLY A 143 -8.10 -21.36 15.23
CA GLY A 143 -7.54 -21.73 16.53
C GLY A 143 -6.59 -20.70 17.13
N VAL A 144 -6.64 -19.46 16.68
CA VAL A 144 -5.82 -18.37 17.26
C VAL A 144 -6.17 -18.18 18.75
N ARG A 145 -5.16 -18.26 19.61
CA ARG A 145 -5.31 -18.23 21.07
C ARG A 145 -5.49 -16.82 21.62
N TYR A 146 -4.70 -15.86 21.17
CA TYR A 146 -4.80 -14.46 21.56
C TYR A 146 -5.02 -13.60 20.31
N ARG A 147 -6.14 -12.88 20.26
CA ARG A 147 -6.58 -12.15 19.08
C ARG A 147 -6.52 -10.65 19.32
N ILE A 148 -5.97 -9.94 18.33
CA ILE A 148 -5.89 -8.48 18.31
C ILE A 148 -6.71 -7.95 17.13
N GLY A 149 -7.54 -6.94 17.37
CA GLY A 149 -8.41 -6.34 16.38
C GLY A 149 -8.46 -4.82 16.46
N VAL A 150 -9.51 -4.22 15.88
CA VAL A 150 -9.76 -2.77 15.87
C VAL A 150 -11.19 -2.50 16.32
N ARG A 151 -11.38 -1.64 17.31
CA ARG A 151 -12.70 -1.18 17.75
C ARG A 151 -13.11 0.08 17.00
N GLY A 152 -14.38 0.19 16.67
CA GLY A 152 -14.95 1.42 16.07
C GLY A 152 -14.86 1.48 14.53
N TYR A 153 -14.51 0.39 13.85
CA TYR A 153 -14.44 0.36 12.39
C TYR A 153 -15.41 -0.68 11.78
N ARG A 154 -15.02 -1.93 11.58
CA ARG A 154 -15.81 -2.96 10.89
C ARG A 154 -16.35 -4.05 11.81
N GLY A 155 -16.31 -3.84 13.10
CA GLY A 155 -16.76 -4.79 14.11
C GLY A 155 -15.80 -5.95 14.37
N GLY A 156 -16.22 -6.88 15.24
CA GLY A 156 -15.45 -8.08 15.58
C GLY A 156 -14.46 -7.92 16.73
N TRP A 157 -14.28 -6.71 17.22
CA TRP A 157 -13.38 -6.42 18.34
C TRP A 157 -13.78 -7.15 19.63
N SER A 158 -15.07 -7.41 19.83
CA SER A 158 -15.59 -8.12 21.00
C SER A 158 -15.15 -9.59 21.08
N GLY A 159 -14.71 -10.17 19.95
CA GLY A 159 -14.10 -11.50 19.88
C GLY A 159 -12.60 -11.50 20.08
N CYS A 160 -11.98 -10.35 20.31
CA CYS A 160 -10.56 -10.18 20.52
C CYS A 160 -10.24 -9.95 22.00
N GLN A 161 -9.03 -10.32 22.44
CA GLN A 161 -8.54 -10.07 23.80
C GLN A 161 -8.01 -8.64 23.94
N SER A 162 -7.43 -8.10 22.86
CA SER A 162 -6.96 -6.72 22.78
C SER A 162 -7.38 -6.07 21.47
N TYR A 163 -7.44 -4.76 21.47
CA TYR A 163 -7.77 -3.99 20.27
C TYR A 163 -7.22 -2.57 20.39
N ILE A 164 -6.95 -1.97 19.25
CA ILE A 164 -6.74 -0.53 19.14
C ILE A 164 -8.07 0.18 18.84
N GLU A 165 -8.18 1.44 19.24
CA GLU A 165 -9.30 2.28 18.79
C GLU A 165 -9.06 2.72 17.34
N PHE A 166 -10.11 2.63 16.51
CA PHE A 166 -10.06 3.24 15.19
C PHE A 166 -9.94 4.75 15.31
N ALA A 167 -8.87 5.28 14.77
CA ALA A 167 -8.61 6.72 14.72
C ALA A 167 -8.10 7.09 13.34
N ALA A 168 -8.35 8.33 12.92
CA ALA A 168 -7.76 8.88 11.71
C ALA A 168 -6.26 9.14 11.95
N ARG A 169 -5.45 8.12 11.74
CA ARG A 169 -3.98 8.17 11.80
C ARG A 169 -3.39 7.49 10.57
N GLN A 170 -2.13 7.76 10.32
CA GLN A 170 -1.40 7.14 9.21
C GLN A 170 -1.47 5.59 9.32
N CYS A 171 -1.77 4.92 8.20
CA CYS A 171 -2.11 3.49 8.20
C CYS A 171 -0.99 2.59 8.74
N GLY A 172 0.27 2.88 8.44
CA GLY A 172 1.40 2.16 9.02
C GLY A 172 1.51 2.36 10.53
N ARG A 173 1.20 3.56 11.04
CA ARG A 173 1.10 3.81 12.50
C ARG A 173 -0.04 3.04 13.15
N ALA A 174 -1.15 2.86 12.43
CA ALA A 174 -2.26 2.04 12.92
C ALA A 174 -1.86 0.56 13.03
N ALA A 175 -1.11 0.04 12.05
CA ALA A 175 -0.58 -1.33 12.11
C ALA A 175 0.43 -1.50 13.27
N LEU A 176 1.38 -0.57 13.42
CA LEU A 176 2.36 -0.59 14.51
C LEU A 176 1.70 -0.54 15.89
N ALA A 177 0.62 0.23 16.06
CA ALA A 177 -0.10 0.30 17.33
C ALA A 177 -0.71 -1.05 17.77
N GLN A 178 -0.99 -1.97 16.84
CA GLN A 178 -1.38 -3.33 17.19
C GLN A 178 -0.19 -4.16 17.71
N GLY A 179 1.01 -3.91 17.18
CA GLY A 179 2.25 -4.51 17.70
C GLY A 179 2.60 -4.00 19.10
N GLU A 180 2.32 -2.72 19.41
CA GLU A 180 2.52 -2.14 20.75
C GLU A 180 1.70 -2.86 21.82
N LEU A 181 0.52 -3.40 21.49
CA LEU A 181 -0.27 -4.24 22.38
C LEU A 181 0.45 -5.55 22.79
N LEU A 182 1.50 -5.93 22.06
CA LEU A 182 2.38 -7.06 22.37
C LEU A 182 3.73 -6.62 22.94
N GLY A 183 3.91 -5.33 23.23
CA GLY A 183 5.17 -4.77 23.72
C GLY A 183 6.21 -4.57 22.62
N ALA A 184 5.83 -4.56 21.34
CA ALA A 184 6.75 -4.19 20.27
C ALA A 184 7.07 -2.70 20.33
N THR A 185 8.34 -2.35 20.06
CA THR A 185 8.78 -0.96 20.05
C THR A 185 8.21 -0.23 18.81
N VAL A 186 7.78 1.00 19.00
CA VAL A 186 7.33 1.86 17.91
C VAL A 186 8.52 2.23 17.04
N LEU A 187 8.45 1.88 15.76
CA LEU A 187 9.45 2.33 14.80
C LEU A 187 9.36 3.86 14.62
N PRO A 188 10.49 4.56 14.48
CA PRO A 188 10.51 6.02 14.28
C PRO A 188 9.67 6.45 13.06
N GLU A 189 9.71 5.65 11.99
CA GLU A 189 8.97 5.87 10.77
C GLU A 189 8.09 4.65 10.43
N ALA A 190 6.82 4.91 10.11
CA ALA A 190 5.89 3.88 9.63
C ALA A 190 5.90 3.83 8.10
N ARG A 191 7.09 3.63 7.49
CA ARG A 191 7.24 3.51 6.04
C ARG A 191 7.05 2.07 5.58
N PRO A 192 6.44 1.84 4.43
CA PRO A 192 6.44 0.53 3.78
C PRO A 192 7.86 0.02 3.55
N GLN A 193 7.99 -1.29 3.48
CA GLN A 193 9.26 -1.97 3.27
C GLN A 193 9.12 -2.95 2.11
N LEU A 194 10.10 -2.92 1.20
CA LEU A 194 10.21 -3.82 0.06
C LEU A 194 11.66 -4.29 -0.04
N PHE A 195 11.85 -5.56 -0.29
CA PHE A 195 13.15 -6.21 -0.35
C PHE A 195 13.35 -6.81 -1.74
N LEU A 196 14.21 -6.19 -2.52
CA LEU A 196 14.45 -6.57 -3.92
C LEU A 196 15.72 -7.42 -4.03
N THR A 197 15.75 -8.29 -5.04
CA THR A 197 16.96 -9.03 -5.41
C THR A 197 17.85 -8.19 -6.33
N ASP A 198 19.10 -8.59 -6.48
CA ASP A 198 20.04 -7.95 -7.40
C ASP A 198 19.62 -8.16 -8.86
N ASP A 199 19.01 -9.29 -9.19
CA ASP A 199 18.48 -9.57 -10.54
C ASP A 199 17.33 -8.63 -10.90
N GLU A 200 16.44 -8.33 -9.94
CA GLU A 200 15.35 -7.37 -10.16
C GLU A 200 15.89 -5.94 -10.38
N ARG A 201 16.91 -5.55 -9.62
CA ARG A 201 17.60 -4.27 -9.81
C ARG A 201 18.34 -4.22 -11.15
N ALA A 202 19.05 -5.29 -11.53
CA ALA A 202 19.73 -5.37 -12.81
C ALA A 202 18.74 -5.25 -13.99
N THR A 203 17.59 -5.91 -13.89
CA THR A 203 16.53 -5.82 -14.89
C THR A 203 15.96 -4.40 -15.00
N ALA A 204 15.70 -3.75 -13.87
CA ALA A 204 15.23 -2.37 -13.86
C ALA A 204 16.27 -1.39 -14.42
N ALA A 205 17.56 -1.58 -14.11
CA ALA A 205 18.66 -0.78 -14.64
C ALA A 205 18.75 -0.91 -16.17
N GLN A 206 18.60 -2.11 -16.73
CA GLN A 206 18.55 -2.33 -18.18
C GLN A 206 17.37 -1.56 -18.82
N LEU A 207 16.20 -1.63 -18.22
CA LEU A 207 15.02 -0.92 -18.70
C LEU A 207 15.22 0.60 -18.65
N TRP A 208 15.85 1.13 -17.60
CA TRP A 208 16.19 2.56 -17.53
C TRP A 208 17.27 2.97 -18.51
N ASN A 209 18.28 2.13 -18.75
CA ASN A 209 19.38 2.46 -19.65
C ASN A 209 18.92 2.62 -21.11
N ALA A 210 17.82 2.01 -21.50
CA ALA A 210 17.22 2.19 -22.82
C ALA A 210 16.80 3.66 -23.10
N GLY A 211 16.58 4.47 -22.07
CA GLY A 211 16.23 5.90 -22.20
C GLY A 211 17.37 6.89 -21.90
N ASN A 212 18.58 6.40 -21.60
CA ASN A 212 19.71 7.27 -21.27
C ASN A 212 20.21 8.05 -22.48
N VAL A 213 20.49 9.35 -22.29
CA VAL A 213 21.10 10.22 -23.29
C VAL A 213 22.57 10.43 -22.97
N PRO A 214 23.51 9.98 -23.84
CA PRO A 214 24.94 10.16 -23.60
C PRO A 214 25.32 11.63 -23.38
N GLY A 215 26.21 11.87 -22.41
CA GLY A 215 26.74 13.21 -22.14
C GLY A 215 25.77 14.19 -21.45
N ARG A 216 24.56 13.76 -21.12
CA ARG A 216 23.57 14.55 -20.37
C ARG A 216 23.12 13.80 -19.13
N ARG A 217 22.88 14.55 -18.05
CA ARG A 217 22.21 13.98 -16.86
C ARG A 217 20.77 13.64 -17.25
N THR A 218 20.39 12.37 -17.09
CA THR A 218 19.03 11.91 -17.34
C THR A 218 18.23 11.81 -16.04
N VAL A 219 17.11 12.53 -15.96
CA VAL A 219 16.16 12.47 -14.86
C VAL A 219 15.14 11.36 -15.14
N ARG A 220 15.11 10.36 -14.28
CA ARG A 220 14.18 9.22 -14.36
C ARG A 220 12.86 9.55 -13.68
N LEU A 221 11.78 9.60 -14.44
CA LEU A 221 10.43 9.89 -13.95
C LEU A 221 9.53 8.66 -14.10
N ILE A 222 9.00 8.16 -12.97
CA ILE A 222 7.95 7.14 -12.99
C ILE A 222 6.59 7.78 -12.84
N VAL A 223 5.63 7.31 -13.63
CA VAL A 223 4.25 7.83 -13.67
C VAL A 223 3.23 6.72 -13.50
N GLY A 224 2.37 6.86 -12.50
CA GLY A 224 1.21 6.00 -12.29
C GLY A 224 -0.07 6.69 -12.79
N VAL A 225 -0.62 6.23 -13.92
CA VAL A 225 -1.84 6.83 -14.50
C VAL A 225 -3.13 6.23 -13.93
N GLY A 226 -3.04 5.05 -13.31
CA GLY A 226 -4.17 4.34 -12.74
C GLY A 226 -4.44 4.68 -11.27
N ALA A 227 -5.58 4.22 -10.77
CA ALA A 227 -5.91 4.20 -9.35
C ALA A 227 -6.85 3.02 -9.05
N GLY A 228 -6.90 2.57 -7.79
CA GLY A 228 -7.78 1.47 -7.37
C GLY A 228 -9.29 1.75 -7.53
N VAL A 229 -9.66 3.01 -7.80
CA VAL A 229 -11.02 3.45 -8.16
C VAL A 229 -10.90 4.46 -9.30
N PRO A 230 -11.65 4.35 -10.40
CA PRO A 230 -11.55 5.25 -11.54
C PRO A 230 -11.69 6.74 -11.19
N THR A 231 -12.54 7.07 -10.23
CA THR A 231 -12.77 8.45 -9.76
C THR A 231 -11.59 9.06 -9.00
N LYS A 232 -10.54 8.30 -8.72
CA LYS A 232 -9.27 8.76 -8.13
C LYS A 232 -8.13 8.85 -9.15
N ALA A 233 -8.38 8.59 -10.42
CA ALA A 233 -7.39 8.66 -11.47
C ALA A 233 -7.51 10.01 -12.22
N TRP A 234 -6.44 10.80 -12.19
CA TRP A 234 -6.36 12.07 -12.92
C TRP A 234 -6.49 11.83 -14.43
N ASP A 235 -7.09 12.75 -15.14
CA ASP A 235 -7.33 12.62 -16.59
C ASP A 235 -6.01 12.35 -17.35
N ALA A 236 -6.03 11.35 -18.23
CA ALA A 236 -4.82 10.90 -18.91
C ALA A 236 -4.24 11.97 -19.86
N ARG A 237 -5.09 12.81 -20.46
CA ARG A 237 -4.65 13.91 -21.33
C ARG A 237 -3.96 14.99 -20.51
N GLN A 238 -4.46 15.28 -19.31
CA GLN A 238 -3.81 16.22 -18.39
C GLN A 238 -2.47 15.67 -17.89
N VAL A 239 -2.38 14.36 -17.62
CA VAL A 239 -1.09 13.71 -17.34
C VAL A 239 -0.13 13.95 -18.49
N GLY A 240 -0.52 13.66 -19.73
CA GLY A 240 0.32 13.89 -20.91
C GLY A 240 0.78 15.34 -21.06
N ALA A 241 -0.14 16.31 -20.88
CA ALA A 241 0.20 17.73 -20.90
C ALA A 241 1.22 18.11 -19.81
N ALA A 242 1.09 17.53 -18.60
CA ALA A 242 2.06 17.74 -17.53
C ALA A 242 3.44 17.16 -17.90
N LEU A 243 3.49 15.96 -18.48
CA LEU A 243 4.73 15.33 -18.92
C LEU A 243 5.45 16.16 -19.98
N ALA A 244 4.72 16.76 -20.93
CA ALA A 244 5.28 17.64 -21.94
C ALA A 244 5.93 18.89 -21.31
N GLN A 245 5.27 19.52 -20.36
CA GLN A 245 5.81 20.70 -19.68
C GLN A 245 6.98 20.36 -18.76
N ILE A 246 6.97 19.21 -18.09
CA ILE A 246 8.07 18.71 -17.26
C ILE A 246 9.30 18.47 -18.15
N ALA A 247 9.15 17.73 -19.26
CA ALA A 247 10.23 17.45 -20.20
C ALA A 247 10.85 18.75 -20.75
N GLN A 248 10.02 19.69 -21.20
CA GLN A 248 10.49 21.01 -21.66
C GLN A 248 11.25 21.80 -20.58
N THR A 249 10.79 21.72 -19.31
CA THR A 249 11.45 22.42 -18.21
C THR A 249 12.81 21.79 -17.90
N LEU A 250 12.92 20.45 -17.91
CA LEU A 250 14.17 19.75 -17.73
C LEU A 250 15.16 20.07 -18.85
N GLU A 251 14.69 20.05 -20.10
CA GLU A 251 15.52 20.41 -21.27
C GLU A 251 16.08 21.82 -21.17
N ARG A 252 15.26 22.82 -20.80
CA ARG A 252 15.73 24.20 -20.55
C ARG A 252 16.79 24.27 -19.45
N ASN A 253 16.76 23.36 -18.49
CA ASN A 253 17.77 23.26 -17.42
C ASN A 253 19.01 22.44 -17.81
N GLY A 254 19.10 21.98 -19.08
CA GLY A 254 20.22 21.17 -19.57
C GLY A 254 20.13 19.67 -19.23
N ASP A 255 19.08 19.22 -18.55
CA ASP A 255 18.85 17.81 -18.23
C ASP A 255 18.12 17.10 -19.38
N ALA A 256 18.39 15.82 -19.56
CA ALA A 256 17.52 14.89 -20.29
C ALA A 256 16.48 14.31 -19.32
N CYS A 257 15.39 13.79 -19.83
CA CYS A 257 14.45 12.99 -19.05
C CYS A 257 14.21 11.62 -19.69
N ASP A 258 13.93 10.64 -18.85
CA ASP A 258 13.44 9.34 -19.24
C ASP A 258 12.15 9.07 -18.44
N ILE A 259 11.02 8.99 -19.14
CA ILE A 259 9.70 8.91 -18.51
C ILE A 259 9.11 7.51 -18.77
N VAL A 260 8.77 6.82 -17.69
CA VAL A 260 8.18 5.48 -17.74
C VAL A 260 6.81 5.52 -17.08
N ILE A 261 5.77 5.18 -17.83
CA ILE A 261 4.42 4.97 -17.29
C ILE A 261 4.31 3.51 -16.85
N VAL A 262 3.95 3.29 -15.59
CA VAL A 262 3.73 1.97 -14.99
C VAL A 262 2.27 1.79 -14.59
N GLY A 263 1.83 0.55 -14.52
CA GLY A 263 0.46 0.19 -14.14
C GLY A 263 0.14 -1.27 -14.49
N SER A 264 -1.10 -1.64 -14.26
CA SER A 264 -1.65 -2.94 -14.66
C SER A 264 -1.99 -2.98 -16.15
N GLU A 265 -2.40 -4.15 -16.62
CA GLU A 265 -2.97 -4.32 -17.98
C GLU A 265 -4.15 -3.36 -18.24
N ALA A 266 -5.01 -3.18 -17.23
CA ALA A 266 -6.16 -2.27 -17.33
C ALA A 266 -5.77 -0.79 -17.53
N ASP A 267 -4.53 -0.42 -17.22
CA ASP A 267 -4.03 0.95 -17.35
C ASP A 267 -3.44 1.27 -18.74
N ARG A 268 -3.32 0.28 -19.64
CA ARG A 268 -2.71 0.46 -20.97
C ARG A 268 -3.37 1.54 -21.80
N THR A 269 -4.69 1.56 -21.85
CA THR A 269 -5.43 2.58 -22.62
C THR A 269 -5.13 3.99 -22.10
N ARG A 270 -5.17 4.18 -20.78
CA ARG A 270 -4.84 5.46 -20.15
C ARG A 270 -3.39 5.87 -20.38
N ALA A 271 -2.47 4.92 -20.35
CA ALA A 271 -1.06 5.16 -20.67
C ALA A 271 -0.88 5.63 -22.12
N ALA A 272 -1.56 4.98 -23.07
CA ALA A 272 -1.52 5.39 -24.47
C ALA A 272 -2.11 6.79 -24.71
N GLU A 273 -3.22 7.12 -24.05
CA GLU A 273 -3.82 8.47 -24.09
C GLU A 273 -2.86 9.53 -23.54
N ALA A 274 -2.18 9.23 -22.42
CA ALA A 274 -1.21 10.16 -21.84
C ALA A 274 0.01 10.35 -22.76
N ILE A 275 0.52 9.30 -23.38
CA ILE A 275 1.62 9.37 -24.35
C ILE A 275 1.20 10.22 -25.57
N ALA A 276 0.03 9.96 -26.14
CA ALA A 276 -0.48 10.73 -27.25
C ALA A 276 -0.61 12.23 -26.93
N ALA A 277 -1.10 12.55 -25.74
CA ALA A 277 -1.25 13.92 -25.27
C ALA A 277 0.09 14.61 -24.94
N ALA A 278 1.10 13.86 -24.53
CA ALA A 278 2.45 14.37 -24.30
C ALA A 278 3.12 14.80 -25.63
N GLY A 279 2.78 14.11 -26.71
CA GLY A 279 3.31 14.37 -28.05
C GLY A 279 4.64 13.66 -28.35
N PRO A 280 5.02 13.61 -29.64
CA PRO A 280 6.08 12.73 -30.14
C PRO A 280 7.50 13.15 -29.72
N ARG A 281 7.69 14.36 -29.21
CA ARG A 281 9.01 14.86 -28.78
C ARG A 281 9.32 14.52 -27.33
N VAL A 282 8.33 14.08 -26.55
CA VAL A 282 8.54 13.72 -25.14
C VAL A 282 9.03 12.28 -25.06
N PRO A 283 10.18 12.02 -24.42
CA PRO A 283 10.72 10.66 -24.28
C PRO A 283 9.95 9.89 -23.20
N VAL A 284 8.74 9.47 -23.54
CA VAL A 284 7.84 8.71 -22.67
C VAL A 284 7.51 7.36 -23.29
N ARG A 285 7.59 6.32 -22.47
CA ARG A 285 7.19 4.96 -22.85
C ARG A 285 6.31 4.33 -21.78
N SER A 286 5.50 3.36 -22.16
CA SER A 286 4.65 2.61 -21.24
C SER A 286 5.23 1.22 -20.99
N LEU A 287 5.29 0.83 -19.73
CA LEU A 287 5.50 -0.53 -19.25
C LEU A 287 4.25 -1.07 -18.54
N ALA A 288 3.11 -0.40 -18.65
CA ALA A 288 1.85 -0.86 -18.05
C ALA A 288 1.44 -2.24 -18.59
N GLY A 289 1.26 -3.20 -17.68
CA GLY A 289 0.96 -4.59 -18.01
C GLY A 289 2.07 -5.33 -18.77
N GLN A 290 3.30 -4.80 -18.82
CA GLN A 290 4.41 -5.40 -19.58
C GLN A 290 5.52 -5.93 -18.67
N VAL A 291 5.56 -5.53 -17.43
CA VAL A 291 6.56 -5.97 -16.46
C VAL A 291 5.91 -6.55 -15.22
N PRO A 292 6.53 -7.53 -14.56
CA PRO A 292 6.12 -8.01 -13.27
C PRO A 292 6.10 -6.87 -12.21
N MET A 293 5.25 -7.01 -11.20
CA MET A 293 5.11 -6.02 -10.13
C MET A 293 6.45 -5.72 -9.44
N ARG A 294 7.29 -6.72 -9.22
CA ARG A 294 8.57 -6.56 -8.54
C ARG A 294 9.58 -5.76 -9.39
N ILE A 295 9.54 -5.91 -10.72
CA ILE A 295 10.33 -5.06 -11.62
C ILE A 295 9.85 -3.59 -11.56
N MET A 296 8.54 -3.34 -11.45
CA MET A 296 8.02 -1.99 -11.22
C MET A 296 8.50 -1.42 -9.87
N PHE A 297 8.63 -2.25 -8.83
CA PHE A 297 9.24 -1.82 -7.56
C PHE A 297 10.69 -1.40 -7.75
N ALA A 298 11.50 -2.21 -8.47
CA ALA A 298 12.89 -1.92 -8.74
C ALA A 298 13.07 -0.66 -9.62
N LEU A 299 12.23 -0.47 -10.63
CA LEU A 299 12.19 0.79 -11.40
C LEU A 299 11.90 2.00 -10.50
N THR A 300 11.01 1.83 -9.52
CA THR A 300 10.66 2.91 -8.59
C THR A 300 11.82 3.20 -7.62
N GLU A 301 12.59 2.20 -7.20
CA GLU A 301 13.78 2.37 -6.35
C GLU A 301 14.81 3.31 -7.00
N GLU A 302 14.95 3.29 -8.33
CA GLU A 302 15.90 4.12 -9.08
C GLU A 302 15.31 5.44 -9.60
N ALA A 303 14.02 5.67 -9.40
CA ALA A 303 13.37 6.89 -9.90
C ALA A 303 13.91 8.15 -9.24
N GLY A 304 14.15 9.19 -10.02
CA GLY A 304 14.45 10.54 -9.53
C GLY A 304 13.23 11.23 -8.96
N VAL A 305 12.05 10.95 -9.52
CA VAL A 305 10.76 11.43 -9.00
C VAL A 305 9.63 10.52 -9.45
N VAL A 306 8.61 10.42 -8.62
CA VAL A 306 7.39 9.63 -8.86
C VAL A 306 6.18 10.56 -8.94
N LEU A 307 5.44 10.52 -10.05
CA LEU A 307 4.16 11.20 -10.23
C LEU A 307 3.05 10.14 -10.20
N THR A 308 2.12 10.25 -9.27
CA THR A 308 1.09 9.22 -9.10
C THR A 308 -0.23 9.79 -8.58
N ASN A 309 -1.30 9.06 -8.75
CA ASN A 309 -2.56 9.28 -8.04
C ASN A 309 -2.48 8.68 -6.61
N SER A 310 -3.57 8.76 -5.84
CA SER A 310 -3.74 7.98 -4.61
C SER A 310 -3.84 6.48 -4.93
N SER A 311 -2.70 5.83 -5.11
CA SER A 311 -2.58 4.43 -5.57
C SER A 311 -1.45 3.68 -4.85
N MET A 312 -1.27 2.40 -5.17
CA MET A 312 -0.19 1.58 -4.64
C MET A 312 1.20 2.20 -4.86
N LEU A 313 1.43 2.82 -6.03
CA LEU A 313 2.73 3.40 -6.39
C LEU A 313 3.21 4.47 -5.41
N LEU A 314 2.29 5.22 -4.78
CA LEU A 314 2.60 6.16 -3.70
C LEU A 314 3.33 5.46 -2.54
N HIS A 315 2.86 4.29 -2.15
CA HIS A 315 3.42 3.51 -1.04
C HIS A 315 4.74 2.83 -1.43
N VAL A 316 4.87 2.39 -2.69
CA VAL A 316 6.13 1.88 -3.24
C VAL A 316 7.20 2.97 -3.25
N ALA A 317 6.86 4.16 -3.71
CA ALA A 317 7.77 5.31 -3.70
C ALA A 317 8.21 5.68 -2.27
N ALA A 318 7.30 5.62 -1.30
CA ALA A 318 7.60 5.85 0.10
C ALA A 318 8.55 4.79 0.67
N ALA A 319 8.42 3.51 0.28
CA ALA A 319 9.33 2.44 0.72
C ALA A 319 10.79 2.77 0.39
N PHE A 320 11.02 3.33 -0.78
CA PHE A 320 12.37 3.71 -1.26
C PHE A 320 12.72 5.18 -1.02
N ARG A 321 11.90 5.92 -0.27
CA ARG A 321 12.11 7.35 0.03
C ARG A 321 12.29 8.21 -1.24
N ARG A 322 11.57 7.86 -2.31
CA ARG A 322 11.66 8.63 -3.57
C ARG A 322 10.85 9.91 -3.49
N PRO A 323 11.36 11.00 -4.08
CA PRO A 323 10.57 12.21 -4.27
C PRO A 323 9.25 11.87 -4.95
N THR A 324 8.13 12.20 -4.31
CA THR A 324 6.80 11.75 -4.77
C THR A 324 5.85 12.93 -4.82
N VAL A 325 5.19 13.08 -5.96
CA VAL A 325 4.06 14.01 -6.14
C VAL A 325 2.79 13.19 -6.32
N ALA A 326 1.91 13.23 -5.33
CA ALA A 326 0.61 12.59 -5.37
C ALA A 326 -0.46 13.59 -5.85
N VAL A 327 -1.09 13.31 -6.99
CA VAL A 327 -2.19 14.10 -7.51
C VAL A 327 -3.47 13.63 -6.85
N LEU A 328 -4.07 14.51 -6.05
CA LEU A 328 -5.30 14.25 -5.31
C LEU A 328 -6.45 15.03 -5.90
N GLY A 329 -7.56 14.36 -6.18
CA GLY A 329 -8.74 14.98 -6.75
C GLY A 329 -9.86 13.96 -6.94
N GLY A 330 -10.82 14.30 -7.79
CA GLY A 330 -11.96 13.46 -8.07
C GLY A 330 -12.78 13.17 -6.81
N SER A 331 -12.79 11.90 -6.37
CA SER A 331 -13.48 11.49 -5.15
C SER A 331 -12.68 11.75 -3.86
N VAL A 332 -11.44 12.23 -3.94
CA VAL A 332 -10.67 12.67 -2.76
C VAL A 332 -11.01 14.13 -2.46
N THR A 333 -12.07 14.35 -1.69
CA THR A 333 -12.59 15.68 -1.37
C THR A 333 -11.95 16.34 -0.13
N ARG A 334 -11.16 15.59 0.61
CA ARG A 334 -10.45 16.03 1.83
C ARG A 334 -8.98 15.61 1.74
N PRO A 335 -8.14 16.37 0.99
CA PRO A 335 -6.72 16.05 0.84
C PRO A 335 -5.96 16.08 2.16
N ASP A 336 -6.30 16.99 3.08
CA ASP A 336 -5.78 17.03 4.44
C ASP A 336 -5.97 15.69 5.19
N ARG A 337 -7.19 15.15 5.11
CA ARG A 337 -7.52 13.86 5.71
C ARG A 337 -6.86 12.70 4.96
N HIS A 338 -6.75 12.78 3.63
CA HIS A 338 -6.03 11.80 2.84
C HIS A 338 -4.58 11.71 3.29
N ASP A 339 -3.89 12.84 3.40
CA ASP A 339 -2.48 12.88 3.78
C ASP A 339 -2.24 12.45 5.23
N ALA A 340 -3.18 12.77 6.13
CA ALA A 340 -3.11 12.27 7.50
C ALA A 340 -3.19 10.73 7.60
N ILE A 341 -3.82 10.06 6.63
CA ILE A 341 -4.03 8.60 6.61
C ILE A 341 -3.01 7.89 5.71
N TRP A 342 -2.73 8.45 4.52
CA TRP A 342 -1.97 7.80 3.45
C TRP A 342 -0.68 8.52 3.06
N GLY A 343 -0.46 9.74 3.57
CA GLY A 343 0.72 10.53 3.30
C GLY A 343 1.94 10.08 4.09
N TYR A 344 3.07 10.63 3.70
CA TYR A 344 4.38 10.36 4.30
C TYR A 344 5.13 11.66 4.58
N PRO A 345 6.15 11.65 5.45
CA PRO A 345 7.08 12.77 5.57
C PRO A 345 7.78 13.06 4.24
N PRO A 346 8.37 14.24 4.07
CA PRO A 346 9.21 14.55 2.90
C PRO A 346 10.21 13.39 2.61
N PRO A 347 10.48 13.13 1.33
CA PRO A 347 10.20 13.94 0.14
C PRO A 347 8.83 13.68 -0.55
N TYR A 348 7.82 13.26 0.16
CA TYR A 348 6.44 13.19 -0.32
C TYR A 348 5.76 14.57 -0.30
N ARG A 349 4.92 14.84 -1.29
CA ARG A 349 3.96 15.93 -1.30
C ARG A 349 2.70 15.56 -2.08
N SER A 350 1.58 16.16 -1.72
CA SER A 350 0.33 16.06 -2.49
C SER A 350 0.03 17.37 -3.22
N VAL A 351 -0.68 17.26 -4.32
CA VAL A 351 -1.23 18.40 -5.08
C VAL A 351 -2.72 18.17 -5.28
N SER A 352 -3.52 19.13 -4.85
CA SER A 352 -4.99 19.06 -4.88
C SER A 352 -5.56 20.31 -5.54
N PRO A 353 -6.84 20.31 -5.98
CA PRO A 353 -7.49 21.53 -6.46
C PRO A 353 -7.55 22.58 -5.37
N GLU A 354 -7.65 23.85 -5.74
CA GLU A 354 -7.78 24.97 -4.81
C GLU A 354 -9.14 24.95 -4.09
N GLN A 355 -10.17 24.57 -4.83
CA GLN A 355 -11.53 24.47 -4.33
C GLN A 355 -12.18 23.19 -4.80
N TYR A 356 -13.03 22.63 -3.96
CA TYR A 356 -13.85 21.46 -4.27
C TYR A 356 -15.28 21.90 -4.59
N VAL A 357 -15.82 21.41 -5.71
CA VAL A 357 -17.22 21.58 -6.07
C VAL A 357 -17.96 20.28 -5.75
N ALA A 358 -18.93 20.36 -4.85
CA ALA A 358 -19.70 19.19 -4.42
C ALA A 358 -20.44 18.55 -5.62
N GLY A 359 -20.35 17.23 -5.74
CA GLY A 359 -20.99 16.46 -6.82
C GLY A 359 -20.25 16.47 -8.18
N GLU A 360 -19.23 17.29 -8.36
CA GLU A 360 -18.50 17.43 -9.64
C GLU A 360 -17.11 16.77 -9.60
N HIS A 361 -17.06 15.47 -9.30
CA HIS A 361 -15.76 14.77 -9.16
C HIS A 361 -14.83 14.92 -10.37
N ALA A 362 -15.38 14.95 -11.60
CA ALA A 362 -14.57 15.09 -12.82
C ALA A 362 -13.86 16.44 -12.95
N ARG A 363 -14.36 17.50 -12.31
CA ARG A 363 -13.78 18.84 -12.31
C ARG A 363 -12.85 19.13 -11.14
N ASN A 364 -12.90 18.29 -10.11
CA ASN A 364 -12.14 18.49 -8.87
C ASN A 364 -10.71 17.93 -8.99
N TRP A 365 -9.91 18.53 -9.89
CA TRP A 365 -8.52 18.17 -10.09
C TRP A 365 -7.61 19.41 -10.08
N PRO A 366 -6.35 19.29 -9.65
CA PRO A 366 -5.41 20.40 -9.75
C PRO A 366 -5.10 20.72 -11.21
N GLY A 367 -4.81 21.98 -11.50
CA GLY A 367 -4.31 22.39 -12.82
C GLY A 367 -2.94 21.77 -13.13
N VAL A 368 -2.67 21.59 -14.41
CA VAL A 368 -1.42 21.00 -14.93
C VAL A 368 -0.20 21.74 -14.40
N GLU A 369 -0.21 23.06 -14.41
CA GLU A 369 0.90 23.93 -14.00
C GLU A 369 1.30 23.69 -12.53
N ARG A 370 0.33 23.47 -11.64
CA ARG A 370 0.58 23.19 -10.23
C ARG A 370 1.28 21.84 -10.04
N VAL A 371 0.87 20.85 -10.83
CA VAL A 371 1.50 19.50 -10.79
C VAL A 371 2.93 19.58 -11.32
N VAL A 372 3.15 20.28 -12.44
CA VAL A 372 4.47 20.51 -13.02
C VAL A 372 5.39 21.20 -12.02
N GLN A 373 4.91 22.28 -11.42
CA GLN A 373 5.69 23.02 -10.40
C GLN A 373 6.08 22.12 -9.22
N ALA A 374 5.15 21.30 -8.74
CA ALA A 374 5.42 20.37 -7.63
C ALA A 374 6.50 19.32 -7.99
N VAL A 375 6.46 18.80 -9.24
CA VAL A 375 7.46 17.84 -9.72
C VAL A 375 8.83 18.50 -9.84
N VAL A 376 8.92 19.68 -10.41
CA VAL A 376 10.19 20.45 -10.56
C VAL A 376 10.77 20.79 -9.19
N GLN A 377 9.95 21.20 -8.24
CA GLN A 377 10.40 21.47 -6.86
C GLN A 377 10.90 20.20 -6.16
N ALA A 378 10.22 19.05 -6.34
CA ALA A 378 10.65 17.78 -5.77
C ALA A 378 12.04 17.36 -6.28
N LEU A 379 12.33 17.57 -7.56
CA LEU A 379 13.64 17.36 -8.19
C LEU A 379 14.70 18.34 -7.68
N GLY A 380 14.35 19.59 -7.46
CA GLY A 380 15.26 20.61 -6.90
C GLY A 380 15.70 20.29 -5.47
N THR A 381 14.78 19.83 -4.64
CA THR A 381 15.10 19.41 -3.26
C THR A 381 16.07 18.22 -3.24
N GLN A 382 15.91 17.26 -4.15
CA GLN A 382 16.82 16.12 -4.27
C GLN A 382 18.24 16.57 -4.67
N ARG A 383 18.36 17.55 -5.59
CA ARG A 383 19.68 18.10 -5.97
C ARG A 383 20.43 18.71 -4.79
N ALA A 384 19.74 19.46 -3.95
CA ALA A 384 20.32 20.09 -2.78
C ALA A 384 20.80 19.05 -1.75
N GLN A 385 20.06 17.96 -1.56
CA GLN A 385 20.43 16.88 -0.63
C GLN A 385 21.64 16.07 -1.11
N VAL A 386 21.73 15.76 -2.41
CA VAL A 386 22.88 15.05 -2.99
C VAL A 386 24.13 15.93 -2.99
N GLY A 387 24.02 17.22 -3.27
CA GLY A 387 25.14 18.16 -3.22
C GLY A 387 25.66 18.47 -1.80
N ALA A 388 24.84 18.27 -0.77
CA ALA A 388 25.24 18.44 0.63
C ALA A 388 25.88 17.18 1.24
N ALA A 389 25.73 16.02 0.59
CA ALA A 389 26.28 14.73 1.02
C ALA A 389 27.55 14.32 0.25
N ALA A 390 27.95 15.08 -0.78
CA ALA A 390 29.18 14.94 -1.54
C ALA A 390 30.22 15.99 -1.07
#